data_223211ac1a6d0fe0c0e8bde799ed1307
#
_entry.id   223211ac1a6d0fe0c0e8bde799ed1307
#
_cell.length_a   1.000
_cell.length_b   1.000
_cell.length_c   1.000
_cell.angle_alpha   90.00
_cell.angle_beta   90.00
_cell.angle_gamma   90.00
#
_symmetry.space_group_name_H-M   'P 1'
#
loop_
_entity.id
_entity.type
_entity.pdbx_description
1 polymer ?
#
loop_
_entity_poly.entity_id
_entity_poly.type
_entity_poly.pdbx_seq_one_letter_code
_entity_poly.pdbx_strand_id
1 'polypeptide(L)'
;MKTNIKAEKRSRLHKKIRSRIEGTEERPRLAVFRSNRYMYAQLIDDVKGITVASASDISLTDKMTKVERAKTVGKKLADAAKAKKITTVVFDRGGFSYRGRVQALADGAREGGLNF
;
A
#
# COMPACT_ATOMS: atom_id res chain seq x y z
N MET A 1 7.22 16.21 -27.28
CA MET A 1 7.50 15.54 -26.01
C MET A 1 6.92 14.13 -26.01
N LYS A 2 7.79 13.14 -25.84
CA LYS A 2 7.32 11.74 -25.85
C LYS A 2 6.67 11.40 -24.51
N THR A 3 5.45 10.92 -24.55
CA THR A 3 4.72 10.49 -23.36
C THR A 3 5.13 9.07 -22.97
N ASN A 4 5.27 8.82 -21.68
CA ASN A 4 5.56 7.48 -21.17
C ASN A 4 4.27 6.65 -21.17
N ILE A 5 4.13 5.76 -22.16
CA ILE A 5 2.93 4.93 -22.35
C ILE A 5 2.64 4.04 -21.11
N LYS A 6 3.68 3.48 -20.48
CA LYS A 6 3.50 2.64 -19.28
C LYS A 6 2.95 3.44 -18.11
N ALA A 7 3.46 4.66 -17.91
CA ALA A 7 2.99 5.53 -16.85
C ALA A 7 1.55 5.98 -17.09
N GLU A 8 1.20 6.27 -18.35
CA GLU A 8 -0.17 6.63 -18.73
C GLU A 8 -1.16 5.49 -18.47
N LYS A 9 -0.81 4.28 -18.88
CA LYS A 9 -1.66 3.10 -18.67
C LYS A 9 -1.88 2.83 -17.18
N ARG A 10 -0.82 2.94 -16.37
CA ARG A 10 -0.90 2.79 -14.93
C ARG A 10 -1.78 3.86 -14.29
N SER A 11 -1.65 5.10 -14.73
CA SER A 11 -2.47 6.22 -14.25
C SER A 11 -3.96 6.00 -14.54
N ARG A 12 -4.30 5.55 -15.75
CA ARG A 12 -5.68 5.24 -16.13
C ARG A 12 -6.25 4.11 -15.28
N LEU A 13 -5.47 3.05 -15.07
CA LEU A 13 -5.87 1.93 -14.25
C LEU A 13 -6.08 2.36 -12.79
N HIS A 14 -5.19 3.18 -12.25
CA HIS A 14 -5.31 3.71 -10.89
C HIS A 14 -6.58 4.55 -10.74
N LYS A 15 -6.89 5.43 -11.68
CA LYS A 15 -8.13 6.22 -11.66
C LYS A 15 -9.36 5.33 -11.70
N LYS A 16 -9.34 4.28 -12.52
CA LYS A 16 -10.44 3.32 -12.59
C LYS A 16 -10.65 2.57 -11.27
N ILE A 17 -9.58 2.13 -10.64
CA ILE A 17 -9.63 1.47 -9.33
C ILE A 17 -10.16 2.43 -8.26
N ARG A 18 -9.63 3.66 -8.21
CA ARG A 18 -10.00 4.69 -7.24
C ARG A 18 -11.47 5.10 -7.34
N SER A 19 -12.07 5.04 -8.53
CA SER A 19 -13.50 5.33 -8.69
C SER A 19 -14.39 4.35 -7.93
N ARG A 20 -13.86 3.18 -7.55
CA ARG A 20 -14.60 2.10 -6.87
C ARG A 20 -14.17 1.90 -5.41
N ILE A 21 -13.10 2.58 -4.98
CA ILE A 21 -12.48 2.38 -3.66
C ILE A 21 -12.41 3.72 -2.94
N GLU A 22 -13.03 3.78 -1.76
CA GLU A 22 -12.95 4.93 -0.88
C GLU A 22 -12.60 4.45 0.53
N GLY A 23 -11.58 5.08 1.13
CA GLY A 23 -11.20 4.82 2.51
C GLY A 23 -12.07 5.61 3.48
N THR A 24 -12.48 4.98 4.57
CA THR A 24 -13.22 5.60 5.66
C THR A 24 -12.47 5.43 6.98
N GLU A 25 -12.97 6.05 8.05
CA GLU A 25 -12.39 5.90 9.39
C GLU A 25 -12.40 4.44 9.84
N GLU A 26 -13.49 3.71 9.59
CA GLU A 26 -13.64 2.31 9.99
C GLU A 26 -12.90 1.36 9.05
N ARG A 27 -12.78 1.74 7.79
CA ARG A 27 -12.20 0.92 6.73
C ARG A 27 -11.30 1.78 5.85
N PRO A 28 -10.10 2.16 6.34
CA PRO A 28 -9.19 3.01 5.57
C PRO A 28 -8.73 2.35 4.28
N ARG A 29 -8.31 3.16 3.33
CA ARG A 29 -7.73 2.68 2.07
C ARG A 29 -6.23 2.44 2.28
N LEU A 30 -5.79 1.19 2.05
CA LEU A 30 -4.38 0.83 2.06
C LEU A 30 -3.81 1.17 0.67
N ALA A 31 -3.07 2.26 0.59
CA ALA A 31 -2.44 2.70 -0.66
C ALA A 31 -0.98 2.28 -0.70
N VAL A 32 -0.55 1.73 -1.83
CA VAL A 32 0.80 1.24 -2.06
C VAL A 32 1.50 2.14 -3.08
N PHE A 33 2.73 2.54 -2.76
CA PHE A 33 3.61 3.26 -3.68
C PHE A 33 4.92 2.50 -3.83
N ARG A 34 5.37 2.34 -5.06
CA ARG A 34 6.59 1.62 -5.38
C ARG A 34 7.51 2.49 -6.24
N SER A 35 8.75 2.66 -5.79
CA SER A 35 9.83 3.17 -6.60
C SER A 35 10.85 2.05 -6.85
N ASN A 36 11.91 2.33 -7.61
CA ASN A 36 12.96 1.34 -7.85
C ASN A 36 13.63 0.86 -6.57
N ARG A 37 13.79 1.73 -5.58
CA ARG A 37 14.51 1.44 -4.33
C ARG A 37 13.62 1.14 -3.16
N TYR A 38 12.44 1.75 -3.09
CA TYR A 38 11.63 1.77 -1.88
C TYR A 38 10.18 1.39 -2.11
N MET A 39 9.58 0.86 -1.07
CA MET A 39 8.14 0.62 -0.98
C MET A 39 7.57 1.49 0.13
N TYR A 40 6.40 2.06 -0.13
CA TYR A 40 5.65 2.85 0.84
C TYR A 40 4.23 2.33 0.91
N ALA A 41 3.66 2.33 2.10
CA ALA A 41 2.26 2.00 2.29
C ALA A 41 1.63 2.98 3.28
N GLN A 42 0.39 3.37 3.00
CA GLN A 42 -0.36 4.30 3.83
C GLN A 42 -1.77 3.80 4.04
N LEU A 43 -2.33 4.06 5.22
CA LEU A 43 -3.75 3.90 5.48
C LEU A 43 -4.38 5.28 5.46
N ILE A 44 -5.32 5.49 4.54
CA ILE A 44 -5.90 6.81 4.26
C ILE A 44 -7.41 6.80 4.52
N ASP A 45 -7.86 7.79 5.28
CA ASP A 45 -9.28 8.11 5.42
C ASP A 45 -9.59 9.20 4.39
N ASP A 46 -10.22 8.82 3.29
CA ASP A 46 -10.54 9.73 2.19
C ASP A 46 -11.64 10.73 2.55
N VAL A 47 -12.50 10.37 3.49
CA VAL A 47 -13.59 11.26 3.93
C VAL A 47 -13.03 12.47 4.68
N LYS A 48 -12.07 12.23 5.59
CA LYS A 48 -11.42 13.30 6.35
C LYS A 48 -10.17 13.85 5.67
N GLY A 49 -9.68 13.19 4.62
CA GLY A 49 -8.47 13.59 3.91
C GLY A 49 -7.20 13.47 4.73
N ILE A 50 -7.10 12.47 5.61
CA ILE A 50 -5.94 12.27 6.47
C ILE A 50 -5.30 10.91 6.26
N THR A 51 -3.98 10.84 6.50
CA THR A 51 -3.24 9.58 6.56
C THR A 51 -3.24 9.10 8.00
N VAL A 52 -3.85 7.95 8.24
CA VAL A 52 -4.02 7.38 9.59
C VAL A 52 -2.76 6.67 10.06
N ALA A 53 -2.09 5.97 9.16
CA ALA A 53 -0.85 5.25 9.45
C ALA A 53 -0.02 5.12 8.19
N SER A 54 1.29 4.96 8.34
CA SER A 54 2.21 4.78 7.21
C SER A 54 3.38 3.89 7.60
N ALA A 55 3.97 3.24 6.59
CA ALA A 55 5.19 2.45 6.75
C ALA A 55 6.00 2.49 5.46
N SER A 56 7.32 2.33 5.57
CA SER A 56 8.22 2.26 4.42
C SER A 56 9.40 1.36 4.74
N ASP A 57 10.18 1.02 3.72
CA ASP A 57 11.38 0.21 3.87
C ASP A 57 12.68 1.03 3.89
N ILE A 58 12.59 2.36 3.98
CA ILE A 58 13.75 3.25 3.95
C ILE A 58 14.75 2.92 5.05
N SER A 59 14.28 2.57 6.24
CA SER A 59 15.12 2.27 7.40
C SER A 59 15.60 0.82 7.47
N LEU A 60 15.18 -0.04 6.54
CA LEU A 60 15.56 -1.45 6.54
C LEU A 60 16.97 -1.65 5.98
N THR A 61 17.64 -2.71 6.43
CA THR A 61 19.00 -3.04 6.00
C THR A 61 19.04 -3.55 4.56
N ASP A 62 20.17 -3.37 3.89
CA ASP A 62 20.36 -3.77 2.48
C ASP A 62 20.47 -5.28 2.26
N LYS A 63 20.51 -6.07 3.32
CA LYS A 63 20.62 -7.53 3.22
C LYS A 63 19.34 -8.24 2.84
N MET A 64 18.21 -7.55 2.90
CA MET A 64 16.91 -8.12 2.55
C MET A 64 16.62 -7.98 1.06
N THR A 65 15.98 -8.98 0.48
CA THR A 65 15.48 -8.88 -0.90
C THR A 65 14.36 -7.85 -0.97
N LYS A 66 14.04 -7.37 -2.18
CA LYS A 66 12.94 -6.41 -2.37
C LYS A 66 11.59 -6.99 -1.92
N VAL A 67 11.39 -8.28 -2.14
CA VAL A 67 10.15 -8.98 -1.72
C VAL A 67 10.07 -9.08 -0.20
N GLU A 68 11.16 -9.44 0.47
CA GLU A 68 11.22 -9.49 1.93
C GLU A 68 10.99 -8.13 2.56
N ARG A 69 11.56 -7.07 1.97
CA ARG A 69 11.35 -5.69 2.42
C ARG A 69 9.89 -5.29 2.31
N ALA A 70 9.26 -5.60 1.18
CA ALA A 70 7.84 -5.30 0.97
C ALA A 70 6.95 -6.01 1.99
N LYS A 71 7.23 -7.29 2.27
CA LYS A 71 6.51 -8.05 3.29
C LYS A 71 6.65 -7.44 4.68
N THR A 72 7.86 -6.99 5.01
CA THR A 72 8.14 -6.31 6.29
C THR A 72 7.39 -4.99 6.39
N VAL A 73 7.31 -4.22 5.32
CA VAL A 73 6.52 -2.98 5.27
C VAL A 73 5.04 -3.27 5.56
N GLY A 74 4.49 -4.33 4.95
CA GLY A 74 3.12 -4.77 5.22
C GLY A 74 2.88 -5.11 6.68
N LYS A 75 3.80 -5.84 7.30
CA LYS A 75 3.71 -6.18 8.72
C LYS A 75 3.79 -4.95 9.63
N LYS A 76 4.70 -4.02 9.31
CA LYS A 76 4.82 -2.75 10.06
C LYS A 76 3.55 -1.93 9.97
N LEU A 77 2.94 -1.87 8.78
CA LEU A 77 1.69 -1.15 8.60
C LEU A 77 0.56 -1.79 9.42
N ALA A 78 0.49 -3.13 9.44
CA ALA A 78 -0.49 -3.84 10.23
C ALA A 78 -0.31 -3.58 11.74
N ASP A 79 0.93 -3.52 12.22
CA ASP A 79 1.22 -3.19 13.62
C ASP A 79 0.76 -1.77 13.96
N ALA A 80 1.02 -0.81 13.08
CA ALA A 80 0.56 0.57 13.25
C ALA A 80 -0.97 0.65 13.25
N ALA A 81 -1.63 -0.15 12.41
CA ALA A 81 -3.09 -0.22 12.37
C ALA A 81 -3.68 -0.79 13.66
N LYS A 82 -3.06 -1.84 14.20
CA LYS A 82 -3.48 -2.42 15.49
C LYS A 82 -3.41 -1.42 16.63
N ALA A 83 -2.36 -0.60 16.66
CA ALA A 83 -2.20 0.44 17.67
C ALA A 83 -3.36 1.46 17.63
N LYS A 84 -4.00 1.60 16.48
CA LYS A 84 -5.16 2.48 16.26
C LYS A 84 -6.48 1.72 16.21
N LYS A 85 -6.47 0.43 16.53
CA LYS A 85 -7.65 -0.46 16.55
C LYS A 85 -8.31 -0.62 15.17
N ILE A 86 -7.53 -0.53 14.11
CA ILE A 86 -7.98 -0.74 12.73
C ILE A 86 -7.70 -2.20 12.36
N THR A 87 -8.72 -2.92 11.91
CA THR A 87 -8.61 -4.34 11.52
C THR A 87 -8.99 -4.60 10.07
N THR A 88 -9.80 -3.74 9.47
CA THR A 88 -10.30 -3.92 8.11
C THR A 88 -9.86 -2.74 7.25
N VAL A 89 -9.37 -3.04 6.04
CA VAL A 89 -8.94 -2.01 5.08
C VAL A 89 -9.43 -2.36 3.68
N VAL A 90 -9.43 -1.36 2.79
CA VAL A 90 -9.66 -1.55 1.36
C VAL A 90 -8.31 -1.44 0.66
N PHE A 91 -7.93 -2.44 -0.12
CA PHE A 91 -6.63 -2.46 -0.78
C PHE A 91 -6.65 -1.69 -2.11
N ASP A 92 -5.77 -0.69 -2.22
CA ASP A 92 -5.55 0.08 -3.45
C ASP A 92 -4.11 -0.16 -3.92
N ARG A 93 -3.95 -0.94 -4.97
CA ARG A 93 -2.63 -1.27 -5.52
C ARG A 93 -1.97 -0.11 -6.30
N GLY A 94 -2.60 1.05 -6.41
CA GLY A 94 -2.01 2.23 -7.04
C GLY A 94 -1.75 2.10 -8.54
N GLY A 95 -2.47 1.22 -9.24
CA GLY A 95 -2.24 0.94 -10.66
C GLY A 95 -1.09 -0.04 -10.92
N PHE A 96 -0.40 -0.51 -9.89
CA PHE A 96 0.63 -1.55 -10.00
C PHE A 96 -0.01 -2.94 -10.13
N SER A 97 0.67 -3.87 -10.79
CA SER A 97 0.22 -5.26 -10.87
C SER A 97 0.25 -5.93 -9.50
N TYR A 98 -0.76 -6.74 -9.19
CA TYR A 98 -0.82 -7.50 -7.94
C TYR A 98 0.07 -8.73 -8.03
N ARG A 99 1.38 -8.52 -8.00
CA ARG A 99 2.40 -9.58 -8.01
C ARG A 99 3.71 -9.04 -7.47
N GLY A 100 4.65 -9.94 -7.15
CA GLY A 100 5.97 -9.58 -6.67
C GLY A 100 5.91 -8.75 -5.39
N ARG A 101 6.48 -7.56 -5.40
CA ARG A 101 6.57 -6.68 -4.23
C ARG A 101 5.20 -6.23 -3.70
N VAL A 102 4.27 -5.92 -4.60
CA VAL A 102 2.92 -5.48 -4.20
C VAL A 102 2.18 -6.60 -3.50
N GLN A 103 2.24 -7.81 -4.06
CA GLN A 103 1.66 -9.00 -3.43
C GLN A 103 2.30 -9.30 -2.08
N ALA A 104 3.63 -9.22 -2.00
CA ALA A 104 4.36 -9.48 -0.75
C ALA A 104 3.95 -8.51 0.36
N LEU A 105 3.76 -7.23 0.03
CA LEU A 105 3.29 -6.23 0.99
C LEU A 105 1.88 -6.58 1.49
N ALA A 106 0.98 -6.94 0.57
CA ALA A 106 -0.38 -7.34 0.94
C ALA A 106 -0.38 -8.59 1.83
N ASP A 107 0.44 -9.59 1.49
CA ASP A 107 0.58 -10.82 2.30
C ASP A 107 1.11 -10.49 3.71
N GLY A 108 2.10 -9.61 3.80
CA GLY A 108 2.64 -9.15 5.09
C GLY A 108 1.59 -8.44 5.94
N ALA A 109 0.78 -7.58 5.33
CA ALA A 109 -0.29 -6.90 6.02
C ALA A 109 -1.36 -7.87 6.53
N ARG A 110 -1.72 -8.88 5.73
CA ARG A 110 -2.67 -9.93 6.13
C ARG A 110 -2.12 -10.79 7.25
N GLU A 111 -0.85 -11.19 7.19
CA GLU A 111 -0.18 -11.93 8.25
C GLU A 111 -0.14 -11.12 9.56
N GLY A 112 -0.02 -9.81 9.45
CA GLY A 112 -0.05 -8.91 10.60
C GLY A 112 -1.44 -8.69 11.19
N GLY A 113 -2.49 -9.20 10.55
CA GLY A 113 -3.85 -9.17 11.08
C GLY A 113 -4.84 -8.25 10.36
N LEU A 114 -4.44 -7.60 9.27
CA LEU A 114 -5.38 -6.81 8.49
C LEU A 114 -6.26 -7.70 7.61
N ASN A 115 -7.53 -7.34 7.52
CA ASN A 115 -8.53 -8.05 6.72
C ASN A 115 -8.83 -7.26 5.44
N PHE A 116 -8.62 -7.89 4.33
CA PHE A 116 -9.00 -7.35 3.02
C PHE A 116 -8.91 -8.41 1.92
#